data_576b6366c99db80f653ce41355ab4c96
#
_entry.id   576b6366c99db80f653ce41355ab4c96
#
_cell.length_a   1.000
_cell.length_b   1.000
_cell.length_c   1.000
_cell.angle_alpha   90.00
_cell.angle_beta   90.00
_cell.angle_gamma   90.00
#
_symmetry.space_group_name_H-M   'P 1'
#
loop_
_entity.id
_entity.type
_entity.pdbx_description
1 polymer ?
#
loop_
_entity_poly.entity_id
_entity_poly.type
_entity_poly.pdbx_seq_one_letter_code
_entity_poly.pdbx_strand_id
1 'polypeptide(L)'
;MLEIAYKIMLFFYNQGGEHFYAIEVPIVKLVECLRESDMTDMADNMIAWFKKHADYIAETALDYPAHEVNYEQSIVAPATNILLQTYIVTNETKYLDAAKIQLDVLELFNGLQPDYHLYETAIRHWDGYWFGKYECYGDTFPHYWSTLSGDVFASYAQITGDKSYEHKAKASLRGCLNLFF
;
A
#
# COMPACT_ATOMS: atom_id res chain seq x y z
N MET A 1 -19.97 -19.41 2.75
CA MET A 1 -19.50 -18.09 2.27
C MET A 1 -17.99 -17.93 2.44
N LEU A 2 -17.41 -18.15 3.62
CA LEU A 2 -15.96 -18.01 3.86
C LEU A 2 -15.10 -18.96 3.01
N GLU A 3 -15.50 -20.21 2.82
CA GLU A 3 -14.80 -21.13 1.92
C GLU A 3 -14.75 -20.63 0.46
N ILE A 4 -15.80 -19.95 0.02
CA ILE A 4 -15.85 -19.35 -1.31
C ILE A 4 -14.88 -18.17 -1.37
N ALA A 5 -14.88 -17.31 -0.38
CA ALA A 5 -13.94 -16.19 -0.28
C ALA A 5 -12.49 -16.70 -0.29
N TYR A 6 -12.19 -17.72 0.50
CA TYR A 6 -10.88 -18.38 0.52
C TYR A 6 -10.48 -18.91 -0.86
N LYS A 7 -11.36 -19.63 -1.56
CA LYS A 7 -11.08 -20.14 -2.90
C LYS A 7 -10.89 -19.05 -3.94
N ILE A 8 -11.68 -17.98 -3.86
CA ILE A 8 -11.52 -16.79 -4.72
C ILE A 8 -10.15 -16.15 -4.48
N MET A 9 -9.77 -15.98 -3.25
CA MET A 9 -8.46 -15.43 -2.89
C MET A 9 -7.32 -16.29 -3.42
N LEU A 10 -7.38 -17.63 -3.22
CA LEU A 10 -6.39 -18.54 -3.78
C LEU A 10 -6.33 -18.47 -5.30
N PHE A 11 -7.47 -18.34 -5.97
CA PHE A 11 -7.52 -18.20 -7.42
C PHE A 11 -6.77 -16.96 -7.88
N PHE A 12 -7.06 -15.80 -7.29
CA PHE A 12 -6.37 -14.56 -7.63
C PHE A 12 -4.87 -14.64 -7.33
N TYR A 13 -4.49 -15.22 -6.22
CA TYR A 13 -3.09 -15.43 -5.87
C TYR A 13 -2.36 -16.29 -6.90
N ASN A 14 -2.97 -17.37 -7.32
CA ASN A 14 -2.38 -18.28 -8.30
C ASN A 14 -2.28 -17.66 -9.71
N GLN A 15 -3.16 -16.70 -10.03
CA GLN A 15 -3.15 -16.02 -11.33
C GLN A 15 -2.31 -14.75 -11.33
N GLY A 16 -2.17 -14.10 -10.18
CA GLY A 16 -1.58 -12.76 -10.08
C GLY A 16 -0.07 -12.73 -10.29
N GLY A 17 0.65 -13.80 -9.96
CA GLY A 17 2.12 -13.81 -10.09
C GLY A 17 2.75 -12.56 -9.47
N GLU A 18 3.69 -11.96 -10.19
CA GLU A 18 4.36 -10.72 -9.78
C GLU A 18 3.45 -9.48 -9.80
N HIS A 19 2.32 -9.54 -10.50
CA HIS A 19 1.36 -8.41 -10.60
C HIS A 19 0.32 -8.38 -9.47
N PHE A 20 0.48 -9.21 -8.47
CA PHE A 20 -0.48 -9.31 -7.38
C PHE A 20 -0.61 -8.04 -6.53
N TYR A 21 0.40 -7.19 -6.54
CA TYR A 21 0.41 -5.90 -5.85
C TYR A 21 -0.72 -4.94 -6.27
N ALA A 22 -1.29 -5.12 -7.46
CA ALA A 22 -2.37 -4.26 -7.94
C ALA A 22 -3.74 -4.54 -7.29
N ILE A 23 -3.83 -5.52 -6.40
CA ILE A 23 -5.10 -5.93 -5.79
C ILE A 23 -5.06 -5.61 -4.30
N GLU A 24 -5.92 -4.70 -3.88
CA GLU A 24 -6.18 -4.47 -2.46
C GLU A 24 -6.88 -5.68 -1.85
N VAL A 25 -6.21 -6.33 -0.92
CA VAL A 25 -6.73 -7.54 -0.30
C VAL A 25 -6.87 -7.34 1.20
N PRO A 26 -8.07 -7.55 1.76
CA PRO A 26 -8.30 -7.48 3.20
C PRO A 26 -7.81 -8.75 3.92
N ILE A 27 -6.49 -8.94 3.96
CA ILE A 27 -5.85 -10.13 4.54
C ILE A 27 -6.23 -10.31 6.00
N VAL A 28 -6.06 -9.27 6.80
CA VAL A 28 -6.33 -9.30 8.24
C VAL A 28 -7.76 -9.73 8.48
N LYS A 29 -8.71 -9.10 7.78
CA LYS A 29 -10.13 -9.39 7.98
C LYS A 29 -10.51 -10.81 7.58
N LEU A 30 -9.92 -11.31 6.49
CA LEU A 30 -10.16 -12.70 6.06
C LEU A 30 -9.60 -13.70 7.08
N VAL A 31 -8.39 -13.51 7.55
CA VAL A 31 -7.75 -14.37 8.56
C VAL A 31 -8.55 -14.36 9.87
N GLU A 32 -8.99 -13.20 10.33
CA GLU A 32 -9.85 -13.07 11.52
C GLU A 32 -11.14 -13.86 11.35
N CYS A 33 -11.87 -13.63 10.25
CA CYS A 33 -13.13 -14.32 10.00
C CYS A 33 -12.97 -15.85 9.88
N LEU A 34 -11.87 -16.32 9.29
CA LEU A 34 -11.58 -17.76 9.22
C LEU A 34 -11.34 -18.34 10.61
N ARG A 35 -10.55 -17.66 11.45
CA ARG A 35 -10.28 -18.09 12.82
C ARG A 35 -11.53 -18.05 13.72
N GLU A 36 -12.34 -17.01 13.63
CA GLU A 36 -13.62 -16.90 14.33
C GLU A 36 -14.64 -17.99 13.91
N SER A 37 -14.44 -18.59 12.76
CA SER A 37 -15.27 -19.68 12.23
C SER A 37 -14.65 -21.07 12.40
N ASP A 38 -13.66 -21.22 13.25
CA ASP A 38 -12.92 -22.46 13.52
C ASP A 38 -12.22 -23.06 12.28
N MET A 39 -11.99 -22.23 11.24
CA MET A 39 -11.30 -22.63 10.00
C MET A 39 -9.79 -22.32 10.07
N THR A 40 -9.13 -22.75 11.14
CA THR A 40 -7.75 -22.40 11.46
C THR A 40 -6.76 -22.82 10.37
N ASP A 41 -6.90 -24.03 9.81
CA ASP A 41 -6.02 -24.53 8.75
C ASP A 41 -6.10 -23.63 7.49
N MET A 42 -7.28 -23.13 7.17
CA MET A 42 -7.47 -22.21 6.04
C MET A 42 -6.83 -20.85 6.33
N ALA A 43 -6.95 -20.36 7.57
CA ALA A 43 -6.30 -19.11 7.99
C ALA A 43 -4.77 -19.22 7.90
N ASP A 44 -4.19 -20.31 8.38
CA ASP A 44 -2.76 -20.53 8.36
C ASP A 44 -2.22 -20.72 6.95
N ASN A 45 -2.94 -21.42 6.08
CA ASN A 45 -2.62 -21.51 4.66
C ASN A 45 -2.66 -20.14 3.98
N MET A 46 -3.63 -19.31 4.33
CA MET A 46 -3.75 -17.95 3.79
C MET A 46 -2.56 -17.08 4.22
N ILE A 47 -2.19 -17.14 5.50
CA ILE A 47 -1.00 -16.44 6.00
C ILE A 47 0.27 -16.90 5.28
N ALA A 48 0.45 -18.20 5.12
CA ALA A 48 1.61 -18.75 4.41
C ALA A 48 1.69 -18.28 2.95
N TRP A 49 0.56 -18.10 2.31
CA TRP A 49 0.44 -17.56 0.96
C TRP A 49 0.85 -16.08 0.92
N PHE A 50 0.28 -15.26 1.78
CA PHE A 50 0.60 -13.83 1.86
C PHE A 50 2.08 -13.60 2.16
N LYS A 51 2.65 -14.41 3.03
CA LYS A 51 4.07 -14.32 3.36
C LYS A 51 4.97 -14.44 2.14
N LYS A 52 4.66 -15.30 1.18
CA LYS A 52 5.47 -15.41 -0.06
C LYS A 52 5.54 -14.11 -0.84
N HIS A 53 4.39 -13.43 -0.98
CA HIS A 53 4.33 -12.14 -1.67
C HIS A 53 4.98 -11.03 -0.84
N ALA A 54 4.70 -11.02 0.46
CA ALA A 54 5.31 -10.04 1.36
C ALA A 54 6.83 -10.21 1.46
N ASP A 55 7.34 -11.44 1.47
CA ASP A 55 8.78 -11.71 1.45
C ASP A 55 9.41 -11.18 0.15
N TYR A 56 8.82 -11.44 -1.00
CA TYR A 56 9.29 -10.90 -2.26
C TYR A 56 9.30 -9.37 -2.27
N ILE A 57 8.22 -8.73 -1.82
CA ILE A 57 8.13 -7.28 -1.73
C ILE A 57 9.18 -6.74 -0.74
N ALA A 58 9.37 -7.38 0.40
CA ALA A 58 10.33 -6.96 1.42
C ALA A 58 11.78 -7.06 0.91
N GLU A 59 12.10 -8.10 0.15
CA GLU A 59 13.43 -8.30 -0.44
C GLU A 59 13.74 -7.28 -1.53
N THR A 60 12.73 -6.80 -2.25
CA THR A 60 12.86 -5.91 -3.40
C THR A 60 12.35 -4.49 -3.14
N ALA A 61 12.17 -4.11 -1.89
CA ALA A 61 11.39 -2.94 -1.45
C ALA A 61 11.63 -1.63 -2.23
N LEU A 62 12.88 -1.33 -2.62
CA LEU A 62 13.23 -0.14 -3.40
C LEU A 62 13.09 -0.33 -4.92
N ASP A 63 13.19 -1.55 -5.40
CA ASP A 63 13.17 -1.88 -6.82
C ASP A 63 11.89 -2.62 -7.23
N TYR A 64 10.98 -2.77 -6.32
CA TYR A 64 9.69 -3.43 -6.61
C TYR A 64 8.69 -2.45 -7.24
N PRO A 65 8.00 -2.86 -8.26
CA PRO A 65 8.28 -4.06 -9.08
C PRO A 65 9.44 -3.80 -10.05
N ALA A 66 10.41 -4.69 -10.08
CA ALA A 66 11.67 -4.50 -10.80
C ALA A 66 11.51 -4.29 -12.33
N HIS A 67 10.43 -4.80 -12.89
CA HIS A 67 10.13 -4.72 -14.33
C HIS A 67 9.14 -3.60 -14.68
N GLU A 68 8.51 -2.98 -13.69
CA GLU A 68 7.60 -1.87 -13.94
C GLU A 68 8.36 -0.57 -14.15
N VAL A 69 7.89 0.19 -15.11
CA VAL A 69 8.49 1.48 -15.45
C VAL A 69 8.20 2.52 -14.38
N ASN A 70 7.09 2.37 -13.71
CA ASN A 70 6.50 3.39 -12.86
C ASN A 70 6.38 2.89 -11.42
N TYR A 71 7.08 3.52 -10.51
CA TYR A 71 6.83 3.40 -9.07
C TYR A 71 5.60 4.21 -8.68
N GLU A 72 4.51 3.94 -9.33
CA GLU A 72 3.28 4.70 -9.13
C GLU A 72 2.64 4.42 -7.79
N GLN A 73 1.86 5.38 -7.32
CA GLN A 73 1.04 5.20 -6.12
C GLN A 73 0.14 3.97 -6.21
N SER A 74 -0.37 3.68 -7.42
CA SER A 74 -1.18 2.49 -7.73
C SER A 74 -0.44 1.16 -7.59
N ILE A 75 0.88 1.19 -7.49
CA ILE A 75 1.74 0.00 -7.33
C ILE A 75 2.31 -0.05 -5.92
N VAL A 76 2.96 1.03 -5.51
CA VAL A 76 3.68 1.09 -4.24
C VAL A 76 2.71 1.05 -3.04
N ALA A 77 1.55 1.72 -3.14
CA ALA A 77 0.60 1.72 -2.03
C ALA A 77 -0.02 0.33 -1.77
N PRO A 78 -0.54 -0.42 -2.75
CA PRO A 78 -0.98 -1.79 -2.54
C PRO A 78 0.13 -2.72 -2.02
N ALA A 79 1.36 -2.60 -2.53
CA ALA A 79 2.50 -3.36 -2.03
C ALA A 79 2.77 -3.05 -0.54
N THR A 80 2.77 -1.77 -0.17
CA THR A 80 2.88 -1.35 1.23
C THR A 80 1.74 -1.91 2.09
N ASN A 81 0.52 -1.90 1.58
CA ASN A 81 -0.63 -2.45 2.28
C ASN A 81 -0.48 -3.95 2.57
N ILE A 82 0.01 -4.73 1.60
CA ILE A 82 0.31 -6.16 1.81
C ILE A 82 1.33 -6.34 2.94
N LEU A 83 2.40 -5.56 2.96
CA LEU A 83 3.41 -5.62 4.02
C LEU A 83 2.82 -5.30 5.39
N LEU A 84 2.04 -4.22 5.51
CA LEU A 84 1.40 -3.82 6.77
C LEU A 84 0.42 -4.88 7.27
N GLN A 85 -0.44 -5.39 6.41
CA GLN A 85 -1.39 -6.45 6.77
C GLN A 85 -0.67 -7.74 7.16
N THR A 86 0.42 -8.10 6.45
CA THR A 86 1.21 -9.29 6.79
C THR A 86 1.89 -9.10 8.15
N TYR A 87 2.39 -7.90 8.45
CA TYR A 87 2.89 -7.57 9.79
C TYR A 87 1.83 -7.79 10.86
N ILE A 88 0.61 -7.31 10.67
CA ILE A 88 -0.48 -7.45 11.64
C ILE A 88 -0.77 -8.92 11.97
N VAL A 89 -0.80 -9.80 10.95
CA VAL A 89 -1.14 -11.22 11.16
C VAL A 89 0.03 -12.08 11.62
N THR A 90 1.28 -11.65 11.39
CA THR A 90 2.48 -12.43 11.71
C THR A 90 3.32 -11.86 12.85
N ASN A 91 3.21 -10.56 13.10
CA ASN A 91 4.06 -9.78 14.02
C ASN A 91 5.57 -9.83 13.65
N GLU A 92 5.91 -10.09 12.38
CA GLU A 92 7.29 -10.11 11.90
C GLU A 92 7.73 -8.71 11.49
N THR A 93 8.63 -8.11 12.26
CA THR A 93 9.07 -6.70 12.09
C THR A 93 9.66 -6.39 10.72
N LYS A 94 10.24 -7.38 10.03
CA LYS A 94 10.78 -7.20 8.68
C LYS A 94 9.76 -6.62 7.70
N TYR A 95 8.49 -6.95 7.86
CA TYR A 95 7.44 -6.40 6.99
C TYR A 95 7.13 -4.94 7.31
N LEU A 96 7.18 -4.58 8.58
CA LEU A 96 7.01 -3.18 8.98
C LEU A 96 8.18 -2.31 8.51
N ASP A 97 9.41 -2.84 8.61
CA ASP A 97 10.62 -2.17 8.14
C ASP A 97 10.59 -1.96 6.62
N ALA A 98 10.21 -3.00 5.86
CA ALA A 98 10.04 -2.91 4.41
C ALA A 98 8.91 -1.94 4.03
N ALA A 99 7.80 -1.96 4.76
CA ALA A 99 6.70 -1.00 4.56
C ALA A 99 7.17 0.44 4.77
N LYS A 100 8.02 0.70 5.76
CA LYS A 100 8.59 2.03 6.00
C LYS A 100 9.38 2.54 4.79
N ILE A 101 10.16 1.67 4.14
CA ILE A 101 10.92 2.02 2.93
C ILE A 101 9.95 2.39 1.79
N GLN A 102 8.89 1.62 1.60
CA GLN A 102 7.86 1.90 0.61
C GLN A 102 7.11 3.22 0.90
N LEU A 103 6.84 3.50 2.17
CA LEU A 103 6.20 4.75 2.59
C LEU A 103 7.09 5.95 2.28
N ASP A 104 8.41 5.84 2.44
CA ASP A 104 9.35 6.90 2.08
C ASP A 104 9.33 7.18 0.56
N VAL A 105 9.14 6.15 -0.26
CA VAL A 105 8.90 6.31 -1.70
C VAL A 105 7.57 7.02 -1.95
N LEU A 106 6.49 6.62 -1.29
CA LEU A 106 5.18 7.26 -1.45
C LEU A 106 5.17 8.74 -1.04
N GLU A 107 6.01 9.15 -0.09
CA GLU A 107 6.14 10.55 0.29
C GLU A 107 6.65 11.44 -0.86
N LEU A 108 7.44 10.88 -1.76
CA LEU A 108 7.95 11.61 -2.93
C LEU A 108 6.85 11.98 -3.93
N PHE A 109 5.74 11.24 -3.93
CA PHE A 109 4.58 11.57 -4.76
C PHE A 109 3.64 12.59 -4.13
N ASN A 110 3.62 12.67 -2.81
CA ASN A 110 2.71 13.50 -2.05
C ASN A 110 3.46 14.68 -1.44
N GLY A 111 3.94 15.58 -2.29
CA GLY A 111 4.53 16.82 -1.83
C GLY A 111 3.48 17.65 -1.06
N LEU A 112 3.79 17.99 0.20
CA LEU A 112 3.04 19.01 0.89
C LEU A 112 3.34 20.35 0.23
N GLN A 113 2.30 20.99 -0.30
CA GLN A 113 2.47 22.28 -0.91
C GLN A 113 2.69 23.34 0.18
N PRO A 114 3.72 24.16 0.04
CA PRO A 114 3.97 25.24 0.98
C PRO A 114 2.99 26.39 0.87
N ASP A 115 2.15 26.39 -0.15
CA ASP A 115 1.14 27.43 -0.35
C ASP A 115 0.06 27.32 0.72
N TYR A 116 -0.08 28.39 1.48
CA TYR A 116 -1.09 28.47 2.54
C TYR A 116 -2.54 28.36 2.03
N HIS A 117 -2.80 28.59 0.75
CA HIS A 117 -4.13 28.42 0.16
C HIS A 117 -4.53 26.96 0.02
N LEU A 118 -3.57 26.04 0.01
CA LEU A 118 -3.82 24.60 -0.10
C LEU A 118 -4.01 23.92 1.26
N TYR A 119 -3.84 24.64 2.35
CA TYR A 119 -4.13 24.17 3.72
C TYR A 119 -3.59 22.77 4.02
N GLU A 120 -2.29 22.57 3.80
CA GLU A 120 -1.64 21.28 4.02
C GLU A 120 -2.22 20.13 3.17
N THR A 121 -2.68 20.48 1.98
CA THR A 121 -3.13 19.51 0.99
C THR A 121 -1.91 18.91 0.30
N ALA A 122 -1.80 17.58 0.31
CA ALA A 122 -0.80 16.90 -0.49
C ALA A 122 -1.26 16.83 -1.95
N ILE A 123 -0.38 17.26 -2.83
CA ILE A 123 -0.59 17.16 -4.27
C ILE A 123 0.33 16.09 -4.81
N ARG A 124 -0.19 15.22 -5.67
CA ARG A 124 0.64 14.31 -6.42
C ARG A 124 1.67 15.11 -7.20
N HIS A 125 2.91 14.79 -6.94
CA HIS A 125 4.03 15.38 -7.65
C HIS A 125 4.69 14.30 -8.52
N TRP A 126 4.57 14.46 -9.81
CA TRP A 126 5.08 13.50 -10.78
C TRP A 126 5.52 14.24 -12.03
N ASP A 127 6.75 14.68 -12.03
CA ASP A 127 7.31 15.51 -13.08
C ASP A 127 8.79 15.21 -13.29
N GLY A 128 9.25 15.31 -14.55
CA GLY A 128 10.63 15.11 -14.93
C GLY A 128 11.09 13.65 -14.98
N TYR A 129 12.16 13.34 -14.30
CA TYR A 129 12.70 11.98 -14.23
C TYR A 129 12.15 11.24 -13.04
N TRP A 130 11.51 10.16 -13.29
CA TRP A 130 10.92 9.26 -12.33
C TRP A 130 12.00 8.64 -11.42
N PHE A 131 12.21 9.20 -10.21
CA PHE A 131 13.28 8.83 -9.31
C PHE A 131 14.65 8.69 -9.98
N GLY A 132 14.92 9.49 -11.01
CA GLY A 132 16.17 9.43 -11.77
C GLY A 132 16.32 8.24 -12.73
N LYS A 133 15.29 7.41 -12.87
CA LYS A 133 15.35 6.20 -13.72
C LYS A 133 14.84 6.45 -15.15
N TYR A 134 13.69 7.07 -15.26
CA TYR A 134 13.02 7.28 -16.55
C TYR A 134 12.48 8.70 -16.67
N GLU A 135 12.57 9.24 -17.87
CA GLU A 135 11.88 10.48 -18.18
C GLU A 135 10.38 10.22 -18.26
N CYS A 136 9.61 11.02 -17.55
CA CYS A 136 8.16 10.95 -17.57
C CYS A 136 7.53 12.32 -17.58
N TYR A 137 6.40 12.39 -18.25
CA TYR A 137 5.54 13.57 -18.28
C TYR A 137 4.42 13.31 -17.30
N GLY A 138 4.52 13.93 -16.17
CA GLY A 138 3.57 13.74 -15.10
C GLY A 138 2.64 14.92 -14.90
N ASP A 139 1.82 14.82 -13.91
CA ASP A 139 0.93 15.87 -13.44
C ASP A 139 1.25 16.25 -11.99
N THR A 140 0.90 17.47 -11.64
CA THR A 140 1.02 18.00 -10.28
C THR A 140 -0.36 18.25 -9.66
N PHE A 141 -1.39 17.66 -10.24
CA PHE A 141 -2.77 17.87 -9.79
C PHE A 141 -3.14 16.91 -8.66
N PRO A 142 -4.15 17.26 -7.85
CA PRO A 142 -4.80 16.30 -6.99
C PRO A 142 -5.23 15.09 -7.81
N HIS A 143 -4.92 13.89 -7.32
CA HIS A 143 -5.21 12.65 -8.02
C HIS A 143 -5.85 11.64 -7.08
N TYR A 144 -6.82 10.87 -7.58
CA TYR A 144 -7.55 9.89 -6.77
C TYR A 144 -6.61 8.80 -6.17
N TRP A 145 -5.47 8.53 -6.78
CA TRP A 145 -4.48 7.61 -6.22
C TRP A 145 -3.86 8.09 -4.90
N SER A 146 -3.99 9.37 -4.59
CA SER A 146 -3.60 9.88 -3.27
C SER A 146 -4.46 9.28 -2.14
N THR A 147 -5.63 8.70 -2.44
CA THR A 147 -6.39 7.92 -1.46
C THR A 147 -5.65 6.65 -1.07
N LEU A 148 -5.00 5.98 -2.01
CA LEU A 148 -4.21 4.78 -1.76
C LEU A 148 -3.02 5.09 -0.83
N SER A 149 -2.31 6.19 -1.10
CA SER A 149 -1.24 6.65 -0.22
C SER A 149 -1.77 7.05 1.15
N GLY A 150 -2.90 7.77 1.18
CA GLY A 150 -3.56 8.18 2.43
C GLY A 150 -3.95 6.99 3.30
N ASP A 151 -4.43 5.91 2.70
CA ASP A 151 -4.83 4.69 3.41
C ASP A 151 -3.63 4.00 4.08
N VAL A 152 -2.54 3.81 3.34
CA VAL A 152 -1.34 3.15 3.91
C VAL A 152 -0.63 4.03 4.93
N PHE A 153 -0.62 5.36 4.77
CA PHE A 153 -0.13 6.28 5.81
C PHE A 153 -0.97 6.18 7.08
N ALA A 154 -2.31 6.12 6.95
CA ALA A 154 -3.20 5.97 8.09
C ALA A 154 -2.98 4.62 8.79
N SER A 155 -2.87 3.54 8.03
CA SER A 155 -2.63 2.20 8.53
C SER A 155 -1.30 2.12 9.30
N TYR A 156 -0.23 2.70 8.75
CA TYR A 156 1.06 2.75 9.42
C TYR A 156 1.01 3.57 10.71
N ALA A 157 0.35 4.73 10.69
CA ALA A 157 0.13 5.54 11.88
C ALA A 157 -0.64 4.79 12.98
N GLN A 158 -1.65 4.02 12.59
CA GLN A 158 -2.43 3.21 13.52
C GLN A 158 -1.61 2.09 14.16
N ILE A 159 -0.75 1.44 13.37
CA ILE A 159 0.10 0.35 13.83
C ILE A 159 1.21 0.86 14.77
N THR A 160 1.85 1.96 14.40
CA THR A 160 3.06 2.46 15.09
C THR A 160 2.78 3.54 16.14
N GLY A 161 1.64 4.22 16.05
CA GLY A 161 1.33 5.41 16.83
C GLY A 161 2.04 6.68 16.33
N ASP A 162 2.71 6.65 15.19
CA ASP A 162 3.43 7.79 14.63
C ASP A 162 2.47 8.86 14.08
N LYS A 163 2.36 9.95 14.80
CA LYS A 163 1.47 11.07 14.45
C LYS A 163 1.84 11.79 13.16
N SER A 164 3.10 11.70 12.74
CA SER A 164 3.53 12.32 11.47
C SER A 164 2.84 11.67 10.28
N TYR A 165 2.64 10.36 10.32
CA TYR A 165 1.92 9.62 9.28
C TYR A 165 0.42 9.88 9.30
N GLU A 166 -0.17 10.11 10.46
CA GLU A 166 -1.57 10.56 10.54
C GLU A 166 -1.76 11.90 9.81
N HIS A 167 -0.81 12.82 9.96
CA HIS A 167 -0.81 14.10 9.26
C HIS A 167 -0.70 13.91 7.73
N LYS A 168 0.23 13.06 7.28
CA LYS A 168 0.41 12.72 5.86
C LYS A 168 -0.84 12.10 5.24
N ALA A 169 -1.48 11.18 5.97
CA ALA A 169 -2.75 10.57 5.56
C ALA A 169 -3.84 11.62 5.34
N LYS A 170 -4.02 12.52 6.31
CA LYS A 170 -5.00 13.60 6.20
C LYS A 170 -4.71 14.54 5.03
N ALA A 171 -3.46 14.89 4.81
CA ALA A 171 -3.05 15.74 3.70
C ALA A 171 -3.32 15.07 2.34
N SER A 172 -3.03 13.77 2.20
CA SER A 172 -3.30 13.00 0.98
C SER A 172 -4.79 12.92 0.68
N LEU A 173 -5.61 12.66 1.69
CA LEU A 173 -7.07 12.59 1.54
C LEU A 173 -7.68 13.97 1.18
N ARG A 174 -7.18 15.06 1.78
CA ARG A 174 -7.61 16.42 1.39
C ARG A 174 -7.32 16.71 -0.08
N GLY A 175 -6.18 16.24 -0.60
CA GLY A 175 -5.85 16.36 -2.02
C GLY A 175 -6.91 15.73 -2.92
N CYS A 176 -7.43 14.57 -2.53
CA CYS A 176 -8.47 13.88 -3.30
C CYS A 176 -9.82 14.60 -3.25
N LEU A 177 -10.16 15.23 -2.12
CA LEU A 177 -11.41 15.96 -1.99
C LEU A 177 -11.53 17.14 -2.98
N ASN A 178 -10.41 17.71 -3.38
CA ASN A 178 -10.40 18.79 -4.38
C ASN A 178 -10.84 18.34 -5.79
N LEU A 179 -11.01 17.04 -6.02
CA LEU A 179 -11.55 16.52 -7.29
C LEU A 179 -13.08 16.63 -7.39
N PHE A 180 -13.74 16.92 -6.29
CA PHE A 180 -15.21 16.93 -6.22
C PHE A 180 -15.83 18.33 -6.24
N PHE A 181 -15.03 19.40 -6.43
CA PHE A 181 -15.49 20.78 -6.41
C PHE A 181 -15.08 21.53 -7.68
#